data_9d471f4f448d5b5807ac26bb3a5210af
#
_entry.id   9d471f4f448d5b5807ac26bb3a5210af
#
_cell.length_a   1.000
_cell.length_b   1.000
_cell.length_c   1.000
_cell.angle_alpha   90.00
_cell.angle_beta   90.00
_cell.angle_gamma   90.00
#
_symmetry.space_group_name_H-M   'P 1'
#
loop_
_entity.id
_entity.type
_entity.pdbx_description
1 polymer ?
#
loop_
_entity_poly.entity_id
_entity_poly.type
_entity_poly.pdbx_seq_one_letter_code
_entity_poly.pdbx_strand_id
1 'polypeptide(L)'
;MEQNTVAIVCGGGPAPGINSVISAVTIEADKNGWNVVGVYDGFSYLAQGEPKTVKLTYDNVSTIHLRGGCILHMARFNPTKNEADLENVVKTLRGMGVNNLVTIGGDDTAYSAAKVSEYARNLGQPINVVHVPKTIDNDLPLPEGVPTFGFETARQFGAAVVNNLMEDARTTNNRWYLGIAMGRTAGHLALKIVQHASAIINI
;
A
#
# COMPACT_ATOMS: atom_id res chain seq x y z
N MET A 1 -13.57 -14.51 26.18
CA MET A 1 -12.45 -14.44 25.21
C MET A 1 -12.47 -13.04 24.60
N GLU A 2 -11.38 -12.30 24.68
CA GLU A 2 -11.28 -11.00 23.98
C GLU A 2 -11.51 -11.22 22.48
N GLN A 3 -12.36 -10.42 21.89
CA GLN A 3 -12.63 -10.49 20.46
C GLN A 3 -11.43 -9.96 19.68
N ASN A 4 -10.91 -10.73 18.73
CA ASN A 4 -9.82 -10.27 17.90
C ASN A 4 -10.24 -9.06 17.04
N THR A 5 -9.43 -8.02 17.07
CA THR A 5 -9.63 -6.81 16.27
C THR A 5 -8.43 -6.57 15.37
N VAL A 6 -8.67 -6.43 14.08
CA VAL A 6 -7.66 -6.11 13.06
C VAL A 6 -7.83 -4.66 12.64
N ALA A 7 -6.76 -3.87 12.72
CA ALA A 7 -6.70 -2.57 12.06
C ALA A 7 -5.99 -2.68 10.71
N ILE A 8 -6.47 -1.97 9.70
CA ILE A 8 -5.83 -1.85 8.39
C ILE A 8 -5.37 -0.41 8.18
N VAL A 9 -4.10 -0.22 7.91
CA VAL A 9 -3.43 1.07 7.69
C VAL A 9 -2.75 1.08 6.33
N CYS A 10 -3.05 2.10 5.51
CA CYS A 10 -2.43 2.28 4.20
C CYS A 10 -1.48 3.48 4.19
N GLY A 11 -0.21 3.27 3.87
CA GLY A 11 0.81 4.32 3.85
C GLY A 11 1.46 4.53 2.49
N GLY A 12 2.04 5.73 2.29
CA GLY A 12 2.73 6.08 1.05
C GLY A 12 1.82 6.63 -0.04
N GLY A 13 2.14 6.34 -1.29
CA GLY A 13 1.35 6.71 -2.46
C GLY A 13 0.43 5.58 -2.95
N PRO A 14 -0.58 5.88 -3.77
CA PRO A 14 -1.49 4.86 -4.30
C PRO A 14 -0.78 3.94 -5.30
N ALA A 15 -1.28 2.70 -5.38
CA ALA A 15 -0.91 1.74 -6.41
C ALA A 15 -2.10 0.81 -6.69
N PRO A 16 -2.16 0.18 -7.86
CA PRO A 16 -3.17 -0.83 -8.13
C PRO A 16 -3.10 -1.99 -7.13
N GLY A 17 -4.25 -2.46 -6.65
CA GLY A 17 -4.36 -3.64 -5.78
C GLY A 17 -4.57 -3.34 -4.28
N ILE A 18 -4.43 -2.11 -3.80
CA ILE A 18 -4.63 -1.77 -2.37
C ILE A 18 -6.02 -2.17 -1.90
N ASN A 19 -7.06 -1.79 -2.63
CA ASN A 19 -8.44 -2.14 -2.29
C ASN A 19 -8.67 -3.67 -2.31
N SER A 20 -7.97 -4.41 -3.16
CA SER A 20 -8.03 -5.87 -3.19
C SER A 20 -7.49 -6.48 -1.89
N VAL A 21 -6.40 -5.93 -1.35
CA VAL A 21 -5.83 -6.37 -0.06
C VAL A 21 -6.79 -6.03 1.08
N ILE A 22 -7.34 -4.80 1.11
CA ILE A 22 -8.33 -4.40 2.12
C ILE A 22 -9.52 -5.35 2.11
N SER A 23 -10.07 -5.64 0.92
CA SER A 23 -11.19 -6.56 0.75
C SER A 23 -10.85 -7.97 1.24
N ALA A 24 -9.72 -8.53 0.80
CA ALA A 24 -9.32 -9.89 1.17
C ALA A 24 -9.10 -10.05 2.68
N VAL A 25 -8.38 -9.11 3.31
CA VAL A 25 -8.16 -9.12 4.76
C VAL A 25 -9.48 -9.02 5.52
N THR A 26 -10.36 -8.11 5.09
CA THR A 26 -11.66 -7.93 5.76
C THR A 26 -12.53 -9.16 5.64
N ILE A 27 -12.66 -9.74 4.44
CA ILE A 27 -13.49 -10.93 4.21
C ILE A 27 -12.99 -12.12 5.03
N GLU A 28 -11.67 -12.33 5.06
CA GLU A 28 -11.10 -13.44 5.81
C GLU A 28 -11.22 -13.25 7.33
N ALA A 29 -11.00 -12.04 7.83
CA ALA A 29 -11.20 -11.72 9.24
C ALA A 29 -12.67 -11.87 9.68
N ASP A 30 -13.61 -11.38 8.85
CA ASP A 30 -15.05 -11.49 9.10
C ASP A 30 -15.52 -12.94 9.18
N LYS A 31 -15.05 -13.82 8.29
CA LYS A 31 -15.28 -15.27 8.33
C LYS A 31 -14.83 -15.92 9.64
N ASN A 32 -13.79 -15.38 10.25
CA ASN A 32 -13.24 -15.86 11.52
C ASN A 32 -13.86 -15.15 12.73
N GLY A 33 -14.88 -14.33 12.54
CA GLY A 33 -15.57 -13.60 13.62
C GLY A 33 -14.75 -12.47 14.25
N TRP A 34 -13.77 -11.94 13.52
CA TRP A 34 -12.93 -10.84 14.00
C TRP A 34 -13.53 -9.47 13.62
N ASN A 35 -13.30 -8.47 14.46
CA ASN A 35 -13.61 -7.10 14.08
C ASN A 35 -12.53 -6.54 13.13
N VAL A 36 -12.96 -5.79 12.12
CA VAL A 36 -12.05 -5.12 11.20
C VAL A 36 -12.30 -3.62 11.19
N VAL A 37 -11.22 -2.85 11.41
CA VAL A 37 -11.24 -1.40 11.45
C VAL A 37 -10.29 -0.85 10.39
N GLY A 38 -10.82 -0.11 9.42
CA GLY A 38 -10.04 0.67 8.48
C GLY A 38 -9.65 2.01 9.11
N VAL A 39 -8.39 2.38 9.02
CA VAL A 39 -7.86 3.66 9.54
C VAL A 39 -7.61 4.59 8.37
N TYR A 40 -8.23 5.78 8.39
CA TYR A 40 -8.03 6.79 7.36
C TYR A 40 -6.67 7.49 7.49
N ASP A 41 -6.11 7.84 6.33
CA ASP A 41 -4.90 8.66 6.20
C ASP A 41 -3.67 8.10 6.94
N GLY A 42 -3.52 6.76 6.89
CA GLY A 42 -2.35 6.07 7.42
C GLY A 42 -2.20 6.22 8.93
N PHE A 43 -1.01 6.56 9.40
CA PHE A 43 -0.73 6.76 10.83
C PHE A 43 -1.03 8.17 11.34
N SER A 44 -1.46 9.11 10.46
CA SER A 44 -1.54 10.54 10.79
C SER A 44 -2.44 10.83 12.00
N TYR A 45 -3.68 10.34 11.96
CA TYR A 45 -4.63 10.57 13.05
C TYR A 45 -4.40 9.68 14.28
N LEU A 46 -3.78 8.52 14.08
CA LEU A 46 -3.37 7.67 15.19
C LEU A 46 -2.31 8.37 16.05
N ALA A 47 -1.35 9.05 15.42
CA ALA A 47 -0.31 9.81 16.10
C ALA A 47 -0.84 11.03 16.86
N GLN A 48 -1.98 11.58 16.43
CA GLN A 48 -2.65 12.68 17.12
C GLN A 48 -3.53 12.22 18.29
N GLY A 49 -3.74 10.90 18.45
CA GLY A 49 -4.66 10.38 19.44
C GLY A 49 -6.14 10.52 19.09
N GLU A 50 -6.46 10.97 17.88
CA GLU A 50 -7.80 11.21 17.38
C GLU A 50 -8.08 10.33 16.14
N PRO A 51 -8.25 9.01 16.30
CA PRO A 51 -8.33 8.08 15.18
C PRO A 51 -9.58 8.33 14.33
N LYS A 52 -9.41 8.53 13.04
CA LYS A 52 -10.49 8.52 12.07
C LYS A 52 -10.58 7.12 11.49
N THR A 53 -11.69 6.44 11.74
CA THR A 53 -11.84 5.04 11.40
C THR A 53 -13.18 4.72 10.75
N VAL A 54 -13.21 3.59 10.07
CA VAL A 54 -14.44 2.99 9.53
C VAL A 54 -14.48 1.51 9.89
N LYS A 55 -15.63 1.01 10.29
CA LYS A 55 -15.84 -0.43 10.44
C LYS A 55 -15.90 -1.05 9.04
N LEU A 56 -15.05 -2.03 8.79
CA LEU A 56 -15.06 -2.80 7.56
C LEU A 56 -15.81 -4.11 7.76
N THR A 57 -16.68 -4.44 6.80
CA THR A 57 -17.53 -5.64 6.78
C THR A 57 -17.54 -6.20 5.37
N TYR A 58 -17.97 -7.44 5.20
CA TYR A 58 -18.18 -8.05 3.89
C TYR A 58 -18.96 -7.12 2.95
N ASP A 59 -20.04 -6.54 3.41
CA ASP A 59 -20.96 -5.74 2.58
C ASP A 59 -20.28 -4.50 1.99
N ASN A 60 -19.39 -3.83 2.76
CA ASN A 60 -18.77 -2.59 2.29
C ASN A 60 -17.44 -2.80 1.57
N VAL A 61 -16.89 -4.04 1.54
CA VAL A 61 -15.63 -4.33 0.86
C VAL A 61 -15.73 -5.34 -0.29
N SER A 62 -16.86 -6.04 -0.46
CA SER A 62 -16.98 -7.15 -1.42
C SER A 62 -16.70 -6.76 -2.87
N THR A 63 -16.98 -5.52 -3.25
CA THR A 63 -16.81 -5.02 -4.63
C THR A 63 -15.64 -4.06 -4.83
N ILE A 64 -14.96 -3.63 -3.75
CA ILE A 64 -13.91 -2.60 -3.88
C ILE A 64 -12.65 -3.09 -4.59
N HIS A 65 -12.42 -4.40 -4.66
CA HIS A 65 -11.30 -5.01 -5.37
C HIS A 65 -11.29 -4.68 -6.88
N LEU A 66 -12.43 -4.29 -7.43
CA LEU A 66 -12.57 -3.83 -8.81
C LEU A 66 -12.23 -2.34 -9.01
N ARG A 67 -11.94 -1.63 -7.91
CA ARG A 67 -11.65 -0.19 -7.93
C ARG A 67 -10.18 0.08 -7.67
N GLY A 68 -9.59 0.98 -8.45
CA GLY A 68 -8.28 1.55 -8.14
C GLY A 68 -8.31 2.48 -6.92
N GLY A 69 -7.14 2.95 -6.52
CA GLY A 69 -6.98 3.82 -5.36
C GLY A 69 -7.05 3.11 -4.02
N CYS A 70 -7.45 3.83 -2.98
CA CYS A 70 -7.57 3.34 -1.61
C CYS A 70 -8.79 3.94 -0.93
N ILE A 71 -9.73 3.11 -0.48
CA ILE A 71 -10.94 3.58 0.22
C ILE A 71 -10.65 4.17 1.61
N LEU A 72 -9.47 3.86 2.19
CA LEU A 72 -9.02 4.37 3.48
C LEU A 72 -8.18 5.64 3.36
N HIS A 73 -8.06 6.19 2.15
CA HIS A 73 -7.12 7.24 1.85
C HIS A 73 -5.66 6.83 2.15
N MET A 74 -4.72 7.71 1.95
CA MET A 74 -3.31 7.43 2.19
C MET A 74 -2.57 8.69 2.60
N ALA A 75 -1.62 8.56 3.52
CA ALA A 75 -0.75 9.65 3.91
C ALA A 75 0.72 9.20 3.94
N ARG A 76 1.61 10.16 3.68
CA ARG A 76 3.07 9.98 3.84
C ARG A 76 3.50 10.47 5.22
N PHE A 77 2.89 9.91 6.26
CA PHE A 77 3.23 10.21 7.64
C PHE A 77 4.05 9.07 8.22
N ASN A 78 5.19 9.42 8.82
CA ASN A 78 6.08 8.45 9.46
C ASN A 78 6.14 8.74 10.97
N PRO A 79 5.48 7.90 11.80
CA PRO A 79 5.43 8.09 13.25
C PRO A 79 6.75 7.84 13.94
N THR A 80 7.74 7.25 13.27
CA THR A 80 9.04 6.93 13.86
C THR A 80 10.00 8.12 13.93
N LYS A 81 9.62 9.26 13.34
CA LYS A 81 10.41 10.49 13.41
C LYS A 81 10.35 11.17 14.78
N ASN A 82 9.33 10.86 15.57
CA ASN A 82 9.12 11.40 16.89
C ASN A 82 8.61 10.27 17.80
N GLU A 83 9.26 10.08 18.93
CA GLU A 83 8.89 9.03 19.88
C GLU A 83 7.48 9.21 20.45
N ALA A 84 7.05 10.46 20.68
CA ALA A 84 5.70 10.75 21.13
C ALA A 84 4.62 10.34 20.10
N ASP A 85 4.90 10.50 18.80
CA ASP A 85 3.99 10.07 17.75
C ASP A 85 3.85 8.54 17.72
N LEU A 86 4.97 7.83 17.88
CA LEU A 86 5.00 6.37 17.92
C LEU A 86 4.24 5.84 19.15
N GLU A 87 4.47 6.45 20.32
CA GLU A 87 3.76 6.14 21.56
C GLU A 87 2.25 6.35 21.39
N ASN A 88 1.84 7.49 20.83
CA ASN A 88 0.43 7.81 20.58
C ASN A 88 -0.21 6.81 19.64
N VAL A 89 0.48 6.41 18.56
CA VAL A 89 -0.01 5.37 17.65
C VAL A 89 -0.32 4.07 18.39
N VAL A 90 0.61 3.60 19.21
CA VAL A 90 0.42 2.35 19.99
C VAL A 90 -0.70 2.50 21.00
N LYS A 91 -0.73 3.58 21.77
CA LYS A 91 -1.80 3.86 22.74
C LYS A 91 -3.18 3.91 22.09
N THR A 92 -3.28 4.59 20.93
CA THR A 92 -4.54 4.74 20.19
C THR A 92 -5.02 3.39 19.66
N LEU A 93 -4.14 2.60 19.02
CA LEU A 93 -4.47 1.25 18.55
C LEU A 93 -4.95 0.36 19.72
N ARG A 94 -4.23 0.36 20.83
CA ARG A 94 -4.61 -0.41 22.02
C ARG A 94 -5.91 0.07 22.65
N GLY A 95 -6.13 1.39 22.70
CA GLY A 95 -7.39 1.99 23.17
C GLY A 95 -8.61 1.58 22.34
N MET A 96 -8.41 1.27 21.04
CA MET A 96 -9.45 0.72 20.16
C MET A 96 -9.59 -0.82 20.27
N GLY A 97 -8.87 -1.48 21.15
CA GLY A 97 -8.87 -2.94 21.28
C GLY A 97 -8.15 -3.68 20.16
N VAL A 98 -7.32 -2.97 19.37
CA VAL A 98 -6.55 -3.59 18.27
C VAL A 98 -5.45 -4.47 18.83
N ASN A 99 -5.46 -5.73 18.44
CA ASN A 99 -4.43 -6.71 18.75
C ASN A 99 -3.70 -7.25 17.51
N ASN A 100 -4.23 -6.94 16.33
CA ASN A 100 -3.62 -7.27 15.04
C ASN A 100 -3.62 -6.04 14.13
N LEU A 101 -2.51 -5.78 13.44
CA LEU A 101 -2.34 -4.65 12.52
C LEU A 101 -1.87 -5.16 11.16
N VAL A 102 -2.62 -4.84 10.12
CA VAL A 102 -2.18 -5.02 8.74
C VAL A 102 -1.81 -3.68 8.15
N THR A 103 -0.58 -3.55 7.69
CA THR A 103 -0.10 -2.34 7.01
C THR A 103 0.14 -2.63 5.53
N ILE A 104 -0.26 -1.69 4.67
CA ILE A 104 -0.12 -1.79 3.23
C ILE A 104 0.70 -0.58 2.77
N GLY A 105 1.88 -0.80 2.19
CA GLY A 105 2.72 0.32 1.77
C GLY A 105 4.12 -0.07 1.31
N GLY A 106 4.97 0.93 1.12
CA GLY A 106 6.38 0.76 0.78
C GLY A 106 7.26 0.57 2.02
N ASP A 107 8.57 0.75 1.82
CA ASP A 107 9.62 0.59 2.84
C ASP A 107 9.39 1.42 4.11
N ASP A 108 9.05 2.72 3.97
CA ASP A 108 8.76 3.60 5.13
C ASP A 108 7.59 3.07 5.97
N THR A 109 6.57 2.52 5.31
CA THR A 109 5.40 1.95 6.00
C THR A 109 5.77 0.64 6.69
N ALA A 110 6.60 -0.20 6.05
CA ALA A 110 7.12 -1.43 6.63
C ALA A 110 7.97 -1.14 7.89
N TYR A 111 8.86 -0.16 7.80
CA TYR A 111 9.68 0.28 8.92
C TYR A 111 8.82 0.81 10.08
N SER A 112 7.84 1.65 9.77
CA SER A 112 6.90 2.16 10.79
C SER A 112 6.12 1.04 11.47
N ALA A 113 5.65 0.05 10.69
CA ALA A 113 4.95 -1.12 11.20
C ALA A 113 5.81 -1.97 12.14
N ALA A 114 7.08 -2.19 11.79
CA ALA A 114 8.04 -2.90 12.63
C ALA A 114 8.27 -2.16 13.96
N LYS A 115 8.42 -0.83 13.92
CA LYS A 115 8.62 -0.01 15.12
C LYS A 115 7.38 0.04 16.02
N VAL A 116 6.18 0.09 15.44
CA VAL A 116 4.92 -0.03 16.20
C VAL A 116 4.87 -1.37 16.95
N SER A 117 5.21 -2.49 16.28
CA SER A 117 5.25 -3.81 16.91
C SER A 117 6.27 -3.90 18.03
N GLU A 118 7.49 -3.38 17.80
CA GLU A 118 8.57 -3.34 18.79
C GLU A 118 8.16 -2.52 20.03
N TYR A 119 7.64 -1.31 19.82
CA TYR A 119 7.21 -0.41 20.90
C TYR A 119 6.07 -1.02 21.71
N ALA A 120 5.07 -1.59 21.06
CA ALA A 120 3.95 -2.24 21.73
C ALA A 120 4.39 -3.44 22.59
N ARG A 121 5.38 -4.21 22.12
CA ARG A 121 5.98 -5.32 22.86
C ARG A 121 6.73 -4.83 24.10
N ASN A 122 7.50 -3.76 23.97
CA ASN A 122 8.25 -3.17 25.08
C ASN A 122 7.34 -2.63 26.19
N LEU A 123 6.13 -2.19 25.84
CA LEU A 123 5.09 -1.79 26.79
C LEU A 123 4.33 -2.98 27.42
N GLY A 124 4.66 -4.23 27.10
CA GLY A 124 3.91 -5.40 27.54
C GLY A 124 2.50 -5.53 26.93
N GLN A 125 2.23 -4.81 25.85
CA GLN A 125 0.94 -4.79 25.14
C GLN A 125 1.12 -5.15 23.66
N PRO A 126 1.54 -6.37 23.33
CA PRO A 126 1.94 -6.73 21.97
C PRO A 126 0.80 -6.54 20.97
N ILE A 127 1.17 -6.04 19.78
CA ILE A 127 0.34 -5.98 18.59
C ILE A 127 1.02 -6.86 17.53
N ASN A 128 0.28 -7.85 17.02
CA ASN A 128 0.77 -8.65 15.89
C ASN A 128 0.71 -7.81 14.62
N VAL A 129 1.79 -7.75 13.87
CA VAL A 129 1.88 -6.91 12.68
C VAL A 129 2.19 -7.76 11.46
N VAL A 130 1.42 -7.56 10.40
CA VAL A 130 1.68 -8.10 9.05
C VAL A 130 1.80 -6.91 8.10
N HIS A 131 2.88 -6.86 7.33
CA HIS A 131 3.08 -5.87 6.29
C HIS A 131 2.87 -6.47 4.89
N VAL A 132 2.07 -5.78 4.07
CA VAL A 132 1.88 -6.14 2.66
C VAL A 132 2.65 -5.13 1.80
N PRO A 133 3.74 -5.56 1.16
CA PRO A 133 4.63 -4.69 0.40
C PRO A 133 3.96 -4.20 -0.89
N LYS A 134 3.82 -2.90 -1.04
CA LYS A 134 3.16 -2.22 -2.15
C LYS A 134 4.07 -1.14 -2.73
N THR A 135 4.43 -1.29 -4.01
CA THR A 135 5.03 -0.22 -4.80
C THR A 135 4.93 -0.56 -6.30
N ILE A 136 4.82 0.46 -7.14
CA ILE A 136 4.95 0.29 -8.60
C ILE A 136 6.41 0.33 -9.05
N ASP A 137 7.33 0.75 -8.18
CA ASP A 137 8.76 0.90 -8.51
C ASP A 137 9.50 -0.44 -8.52
N ASN A 138 8.95 -1.46 -7.86
CA ASN A 138 9.52 -2.80 -7.69
C ASN A 138 10.94 -2.75 -7.07
N ASP A 139 11.11 -1.89 -6.08
CA ASP A 139 12.38 -1.55 -5.43
C ASP A 139 12.51 -2.12 -4.01
N LEU A 140 11.60 -3.00 -3.60
CA LEU A 140 11.65 -3.65 -2.29
C LEU A 140 12.41 -4.98 -2.36
N PRO A 141 13.17 -5.36 -1.32
CA PRO A 141 13.94 -6.60 -1.28
C PRO A 141 13.02 -7.81 -0.99
N LEU A 142 12.21 -8.18 -1.96
CA LEU A 142 11.38 -9.39 -1.93
C LEU A 142 12.18 -10.61 -2.43
N PRO A 143 11.69 -11.83 -2.18
CA PRO A 143 12.28 -13.03 -2.75
C PRO A 143 12.41 -12.94 -4.29
N GLU A 144 13.45 -13.56 -4.83
CA GLU A 144 13.71 -13.56 -6.26
C GLU A 144 12.47 -14.02 -7.07
N GLY A 145 12.16 -13.28 -8.13
CA GLY A 145 11.02 -13.55 -8.99
C GLY A 145 9.66 -13.09 -8.46
N VAL A 146 9.59 -12.52 -7.25
CA VAL A 146 8.35 -11.99 -6.67
C VAL A 146 8.31 -10.48 -6.83
N PRO A 147 7.51 -9.93 -7.77
CA PRO A 147 7.35 -8.49 -7.90
C PRO A 147 6.48 -7.93 -6.77
N THR A 148 6.66 -6.66 -6.45
CA THR A 148 5.74 -5.94 -5.57
C THR A 148 4.37 -5.78 -6.25
N PHE A 149 3.28 -5.94 -5.49
CA PHE A 149 1.97 -5.76 -6.11
C PHE A 149 1.76 -4.30 -6.53
N GLY A 150 1.06 -4.12 -7.66
CA GLY A 150 0.92 -2.84 -8.34
C GLY A 150 1.90 -2.66 -9.49
N PHE A 151 3.10 -3.25 -9.43
CA PHE A 151 4.11 -3.16 -10.48
C PHE A 151 3.62 -3.74 -11.83
N GLU A 152 3.13 -4.97 -11.85
CA GLU A 152 2.70 -5.64 -13.08
C GLU A 152 1.51 -4.94 -13.74
N THR A 153 0.56 -4.46 -12.95
CA THR A 153 -0.58 -3.68 -13.47
C THR A 153 -0.11 -2.35 -14.08
N ALA A 154 0.78 -1.64 -13.38
CA ALA A 154 1.36 -0.39 -13.89
C ALA A 154 2.17 -0.61 -15.17
N ARG A 155 2.97 -1.67 -15.22
CA ARG A 155 3.74 -2.08 -16.39
C ARG A 155 2.83 -2.34 -17.61
N GLN A 156 1.80 -3.14 -17.43
CA GLN A 156 0.89 -3.51 -18.52
C GLN A 156 0.12 -2.30 -19.04
N PHE A 157 -0.38 -1.46 -18.13
CA PHE A 157 -1.06 -0.22 -18.53
C PHE A 157 -0.12 0.74 -19.24
N GLY A 158 1.09 0.94 -18.73
CA GLY A 158 2.11 1.78 -19.35
C GLY A 158 2.50 1.27 -20.75
N ALA A 159 2.64 -0.04 -20.94
CA ALA A 159 2.92 -0.63 -22.26
C ALA A 159 1.79 -0.37 -23.27
N ALA A 160 0.53 -0.45 -22.85
CA ALA A 160 -0.60 -0.14 -23.72
C ALA A 160 -0.59 1.33 -24.16
N VAL A 161 -0.28 2.26 -23.26
CA VAL A 161 -0.13 3.69 -23.57
C VAL A 161 1.02 3.91 -24.57
N VAL A 162 2.17 3.30 -24.32
CA VAL A 162 3.35 3.42 -25.20
C VAL A 162 3.06 2.87 -26.59
N ASN A 163 2.37 1.74 -26.72
CA ASN A 163 1.97 1.19 -28.01
C ASN A 163 1.11 2.17 -28.80
N ASN A 164 0.15 2.83 -28.16
CA ASN A 164 -0.68 3.84 -28.83
C ASN A 164 0.15 5.04 -29.29
N LEU A 165 1.09 5.52 -28.48
CA LEU A 165 2.00 6.63 -28.84
C LEU A 165 2.96 6.25 -29.96
N MET A 166 3.43 5.01 -30.00
CA MET A 166 4.27 4.50 -31.08
C MET A 166 3.53 4.48 -32.41
N GLU A 167 2.25 4.08 -32.42
CA GLU A 167 1.45 4.05 -33.64
C GLU A 167 1.16 5.47 -34.14
N ASP A 168 0.87 6.40 -33.24
CA ASP A 168 0.71 7.81 -33.60
C ASP A 168 2.01 8.39 -34.20
N ALA A 169 3.16 8.10 -33.60
CA ALA A 169 4.46 8.55 -34.10
C ALA A 169 4.78 7.98 -35.51
N ARG A 170 4.46 6.69 -35.76
CA ARG A 170 4.64 6.06 -37.05
C ARG A 170 3.74 6.68 -38.13
N THR A 171 2.50 6.99 -37.77
CA THR A 171 1.51 7.53 -38.68
C THR A 171 1.86 8.97 -39.07
N THR A 172 2.26 9.80 -38.13
CA THR A 172 2.49 11.24 -38.37
C THR A 172 3.91 11.55 -38.87
N ASN A 173 4.88 10.72 -38.53
CA ASN A 173 6.28 10.78 -39.00
C ASN A 173 7.03 12.11 -38.69
N ASN A 174 6.48 12.95 -37.81
CA ASN A 174 6.98 14.31 -37.55
C ASN A 174 7.08 14.64 -36.06
N ARG A 175 6.98 13.65 -35.16
CA ARG A 175 7.00 13.88 -33.70
C ARG A 175 7.71 12.76 -32.96
N TRP A 176 8.16 13.13 -31.78
CA TRP A 176 8.80 12.23 -30.83
C TRP A 176 7.99 12.24 -29.55
N TYR A 177 7.91 11.09 -28.90
CA TYR A 177 7.33 10.97 -27.57
C TYR A 177 8.41 10.60 -26.56
N LEU A 178 8.52 11.39 -25.50
CA LEU A 178 9.34 11.09 -24.35
C LEU A 178 8.43 10.63 -23.22
N GLY A 179 8.48 9.33 -22.90
CA GLY A 179 7.75 8.75 -21.78
C GLY A 179 8.60 8.81 -20.51
N ILE A 180 8.04 9.35 -19.43
CA ILE A 180 8.66 9.37 -18.11
C ILE A 180 7.84 8.48 -17.18
N ALA A 181 8.43 7.42 -16.65
CA ALA A 181 7.83 6.56 -15.63
C ALA A 181 8.39 6.89 -14.24
N MET A 182 7.58 6.72 -13.21
CA MET A 182 8.04 6.80 -11.83
C MET A 182 9.00 5.64 -11.53
N GLY A 183 9.87 5.81 -10.52
CA GLY A 183 10.83 4.77 -10.14
C GLY A 183 11.89 5.24 -9.16
N ARG A 184 11.90 6.49 -8.78
CA ARG A 184 12.95 7.09 -7.93
C ARG A 184 14.34 6.79 -8.51
N THR A 185 15.13 5.95 -7.83
CA THR A 185 16.44 5.49 -8.28
C THR A 185 16.40 4.16 -9.04
N ALA A 186 15.24 3.50 -9.07
CA ALA A 186 15.03 2.22 -9.76
C ALA A 186 14.39 2.43 -11.13
N GLY A 187 15.02 1.91 -12.17
CA GLY A 187 14.50 1.97 -13.55
C GLY A 187 13.59 0.82 -13.95
N HIS A 188 13.20 -0.05 -13.01
CA HIS A 188 12.50 -1.31 -13.31
C HIS A 188 11.20 -1.10 -14.07
N LEU A 189 10.35 -0.13 -13.66
CA LEU A 189 9.06 0.11 -14.29
C LEU A 189 9.23 0.62 -15.73
N ALA A 190 10.09 1.63 -15.95
CA ALA A 190 10.37 2.17 -17.27
C ALA A 190 10.89 1.09 -18.22
N LEU A 191 11.89 0.34 -17.77
CA LEU A 191 12.49 -0.75 -18.55
C LEU A 191 11.45 -1.80 -18.95
N LYS A 192 10.62 -2.24 -18.00
CA LYS A 192 9.62 -3.30 -18.26
C LYS A 192 8.46 -2.80 -19.13
N ILE A 193 8.05 -1.54 -19.02
CA ILE A 193 7.07 -0.94 -19.94
C ILE A 193 7.60 -0.98 -21.37
N VAL A 194 8.82 -0.51 -21.59
CA VAL A 194 9.43 -0.44 -22.92
C VAL A 194 9.68 -1.83 -23.52
N GLN A 195 10.19 -2.78 -22.72
CA GLN A 195 10.35 -4.17 -23.15
C GLN A 195 9.03 -4.80 -23.59
N HIS A 196 7.93 -4.57 -22.82
CA HIS A 196 6.63 -5.12 -23.11
C HIS A 196 5.98 -4.48 -24.36
N ALA A 197 6.17 -3.18 -24.54
CA ALA A 197 5.69 -2.46 -25.72
C ALA A 197 6.59 -2.68 -26.95
N SER A 198 7.73 -3.35 -26.83
CA SER A 198 8.74 -3.46 -27.89
C SER A 198 9.18 -2.09 -28.44
N ALA A 199 9.19 -1.08 -27.58
CA ALA A 199 9.61 0.27 -27.93
C ALA A 199 11.15 0.39 -27.91
N ILE A 200 11.67 1.40 -28.59
CA ILE A 200 13.10 1.70 -28.61
C ILE A 200 13.49 2.34 -27.28
N ILE A 201 14.47 1.78 -26.59
CA ILE A 201 15.10 2.38 -25.42
C ILE A 201 16.34 3.13 -25.88
N ASN A 202 16.35 4.44 -25.69
CA ASN A 202 17.59 5.21 -25.61
C ASN A 202 17.74 5.63 -24.14
N ILE A 203 18.59 4.94 -23.41
CA ILE A 203 19.00 5.31 -22.06
C ILE A 203 20.25 6.16 -22.16
#